data_1bb398933120a3cb472dd2a01361b71f
#
_entry.id   1bb398933120a3cb472dd2a01361b71f
#
_cell.length_a   1.000
_cell.length_b   1.000
_cell.length_c   1.000
_cell.angle_alpha   90.00
_cell.angle_beta   90.00
_cell.angle_gamma   90.00
#
_symmetry.space_group_name_H-M   'P 1'
#
loop_
_entity.id
_entity.type
_entity.pdbx_description
1 polymer ?
#
loop_
_entity_poly.entity_id
_entity_poly.type
_entity_poly.pdbx_seq_one_letter_code
_entity_poly.pdbx_strand_id
1 'polypeptide(L)'
;MTSNKTASLVSSVLFVALASGPARAEPPKLPVAAHDQSAVDARGFFYVGGQYAGEPGKEIMRGQIYVEVVAPKDVRRPYPLVLIHGNAQTPTNWMGAPDGRKGWADFFVEQGYIVYMVEQPMRGRSARHPSDGATRMFRVDDAGRLEHLHVQPAGGVGDGTHSPIGFWDWSR
;
A
#
# COMPACT_ATOMS: atom_id res chain seq x y z
N MET A 1 73.54 19.30 58.86
CA MET A 1 72.19 18.70 58.87
C MET A 1 71.45 19.11 57.62
N THR A 2 71.51 18.30 56.58
CA THR A 2 70.87 18.55 55.26
C THR A 2 69.75 17.53 55.05
N SER A 3 68.49 18.01 55.00
CA SER A 3 67.31 17.23 54.78
C SER A 3 66.99 17.15 53.28
N ASN A 4 67.14 15.96 52.69
CA ASN A 4 66.72 15.69 51.35
C ASN A 4 65.19 15.38 51.35
N LYS A 5 64.43 16.22 50.63
CA LYS A 5 63.01 15.93 50.30
C LYS A 5 62.95 15.34 48.90
N THR A 6 62.66 14.06 48.85
CA THR A 6 62.35 13.35 47.63
C THR A 6 60.88 13.63 47.25
N ALA A 7 60.68 14.27 46.11
CA ALA A 7 59.37 14.49 45.52
C ALA A 7 58.96 13.24 44.64
N SER A 8 57.88 12.56 45.04
CA SER A 8 57.31 11.45 44.27
C SER A 8 56.33 11.99 43.22
N LEU A 9 56.67 11.82 41.95
CA LEU A 9 55.78 12.10 40.80
C LEU A 9 54.84 10.90 40.59
N VAL A 10 53.58 11.07 40.97
CA VAL A 10 52.51 10.11 40.62
C VAL A 10 52.01 10.44 39.24
N SER A 11 52.36 9.60 38.25
CA SER A 11 51.92 9.72 36.86
C SER A 11 50.55 9.06 36.74
N SER A 12 49.48 9.86 36.65
CA SER A 12 48.11 9.34 36.44
C SER A 12 47.92 9.02 34.96
N VAL A 13 47.88 7.74 34.64
CA VAL A 13 47.51 7.25 33.29
C VAL A 13 46.00 7.26 33.18
N LEU A 14 45.46 8.19 32.38
CA LEU A 14 44.03 8.25 32.05
C LEU A 14 43.71 7.19 30.99
N PHE A 15 43.07 6.09 31.40
CA PHE A 15 42.54 5.10 30.48
C PHE A 15 41.20 5.62 29.87
N VAL A 16 41.25 6.11 28.65
CA VAL A 16 40.02 6.36 27.86
C VAL A 16 39.56 5.04 27.28
N ALA A 17 38.59 4.42 27.93
CA ALA A 17 37.87 3.26 27.35
C ALA A 17 36.94 3.78 26.26
N LEU A 18 37.31 3.62 24.99
CA LEU A 18 36.39 3.74 23.85
C LEU A 18 35.40 2.60 23.93
N ALA A 19 34.20 2.88 24.43
CA ALA A 19 33.09 1.99 24.36
C ALA A 19 32.62 1.91 22.90
N SER A 20 33.16 0.96 22.14
CA SER A 20 32.57 0.54 20.86
C SER A 20 31.22 -0.14 21.17
N GLY A 21 30.15 0.63 21.07
CA GLY A 21 28.79 0.08 21.10
C GLY A 21 28.64 -0.97 19.99
N PRO A 22 27.73 -1.95 20.17
CA PRO A 22 27.49 -2.97 19.17
C PRO A 22 27.20 -2.28 17.84
N ALA A 23 27.97 -2.60 16.80
CA ALA A 23 27.73 -2.12 15.45
C ALA A 23 26.30 -2.54 15.07
N ARG A 24 25.45 -1.55 14.82
CA ARG A 24 24.06 -1.81 14.35
C ARG A 24 24.19 -2.44 12.98
N ALA A 25 23.77 -3.69 12.85
CA ALA A 25 23.72 -4.38 11.56
C ALA A 25 22.89 -3.53 10.59
N GLU A 26 23.40 -3.31 9.38
CA GLU A 26 22.59 -2.68 8.35
C GLU A 26 21.33 -3.52 8.10
N PRO A 27 20.16 -2.87 7.99
CA PRO A 27 18.94 -3.60 7.66
C PRO A 27 19.10 -4.30 6.29
N PRO A 28 18.55 -5.51 6.13
CA PRO A 28 18.63 -6.23 4.86
C PRO A 28 18.03 -5.38 3.75
N LYS A 29 18.72 -5.31 2.59
CA LYS A 29 18.21 -4.61 1.42
C LYS A 29 16.95 -5.31 0.92
N LEU A 30 15.83 -4.59 0.90
CA LEU A 30 14.57 -5.13 0.39
C LEU A 30 14.67 -5.42 -1.11
N PRO A 31 14.09 -6.54 -1.61
CA PRO A 31 14.11 -6.89 -3.03
C PRO A 31 13.07 -6.09 -3.85
N VAL A 32 12.51 -5.03 -3.28
CA VAL A 32 11.50 -4.15 -3.88
C VAL A 32 11.96 -2.70 -3.82
N ALA A 33 11.47 -1.88 -4.74
CA ALA A 33 11.71 -0.44 -4.68
C ALA A 33 11.09 0.13 -3.41
N ALA A 34 11.92 0.75 -2.58
CA ALA A 34 11.47 1.47 -1.40
C ALA A 34 11.38 2.95 -1.75
N HIS A 35 10.21 3.54 -1.50
CA HIS A 35 9.99 4.96 -1.70
C HIS A 35 10.14 5.72 -0.38
N ASP A 36 10.65 6.94 -0.48
CA ASP A 36 10.72 7.85 0.66
C ASP A 36 9.30 8.16 1.16
N GLN A 37 9.05 7.89 2.45
CA GLN A 37 7.78 8.12 3.13
C GLN A 37 7.84 9.37 4.03
N SER A 38 8.86 10.21 3.88
CA SER A 38 9.07 11.37 4.75
C SER A 38 7.93 12.39 4.72
N ALA A 39 7.16 12.45 3.63
CA ALA A 39 5.98 13.29 3.51
C ALA A 39 4.73 12.74 4.22
N VAL A 40 4.72 11.46 4.61
CA VAL A 40 3.57 10.80 5.23
C VAL A 40 3.60 11.04 6.74
N ASP A 41 2.46 11.49 7.29
CA ASP A 41 2.20 11.58 8.72
C ASP A 41 1.51 10.31 9.24
N ALA A 42 0.42 9.92 8.57
CA ALA A 42 -0.38 8.77 8.96
C ALA A 42 -0.79 7.92 7.75
N ARG A 43 -0.85 6.62 7.99
CA ARG A 43 -1.39 5.64 7.06
C ARG A 43 -2.26 4.65 7.81
N GLY A 44 -3.46 4.40 7.31
CA GLY A 44 -4.40 3.49 7.95
C GLY A 44 -5.41 2.96 6.95
N PHE A 45 -6.37 2.20 7.47
CA PHE A 45 -7.47 1.69 6.65
C PHE A 45 -8.75 1.60 7.47
N PHE A 46 -9.87 1.58 6.78
CA PHE A 46 -11.18 1.30 7.34
C PHE A 46 -12.07 0.64 6.30
N TYR A 47 -13.21 0.14 6.75
CA TYR A 47 -14.25 -0.36 5.86
C TYR A 47 -15.45 0.56 5.91
N VAL A 48 -16.12 0.74 4.77
CA VAL A 48 -17.33 1.55 4.65
C VAL A 48 -18.41 0.77 3.92
N GLY A 49 -19.67 1.01 4.30
CA GLY A 49 -20.81 0.30 3.74
C GLY A 49 -20.87 -1.17 4.16
N GLY A 50 -21.57 -1.94 3.36
CA GLY A 50 -21.81 -3.35 3.63
C GLY A 50 -23.02 -3.57 4.51
N GLN A 51 -23.48 -4.82 4.51
CA GLN A 51 -24.58 -5.30 5.33
C GLN A 51 -24.39 -6.78 5.64
N TYR A 52 -24.94 -7.22 6.77
CA TYR A 52 -25.03 -8.63 7.06
C TYR A 52 -26.13 -9.26 6.21
N ALA A 53 -25.83 -10.38 5.57
CA ALA A 53 -26.74 -11.14 4.71
C ALA A 53 -26.57 -12.63 4.92
N GLY A 54 -27.69 -13.39 4.89
CA GLY A 54 -27.72 -14.82 5.12
C GLY A 54 -28.91 -15.22 5.99
N GLU A 55 -28.90 -16.48 6.41
CA GLU A 55 -29.88 -16.98 7.38
C GLU A 55 -29.55 -16.47 8.79
N PRO A 56 -30.55 -16.26 9.65
CA PRO A 56 -30.32 -15.86 11.04
C PRO A 56 -29.32 -16.76 11.75
N GLY A 57 -28.28 -16.18 12.35
CA GLY A 57 -27.18 -16.87 13.02
C GLY A 57 -26.10 -17.44 12.08
N LYS A 58 -26.22 -17.20 10.78
CA LYS A 58 -25.24 -17.56 9.76
C LYS A 58 -24.93 -16.40 8.81
N GLU A 59 -25.24 -15.19 9.24
CA GLU A 59 -25.04 -14.00 8.44
C GLU A 59 -23.55 -13.73 8.23
N ILE A 60 -23.23 -13.25 7.05
CA ILE A 60 -21.90 -12.76 6.72
C ILE A 60 -21.96 -11.35 6.14
N MET A 61 -20.90 -10.60 6.32
CA MET A 61 -20.78 -9.25 5.79
C MET A 61 -20.63 -9.27 4.27
N ARG A 62 -21.43 -8.45 3.56
CA ARG A 62 -21.40 -8.31 2.10
C ARG A 62 -21.34 -6.86 1.68
N GLY A 63 -20.70 -6.59 0.53
CA GLY A 63 -20.73 -5.29 -0.13
C GLY A 63 -19.93 -4.20 0.58
N GLN A 64 -19.11 -4.54 1.58
CA GLN A 64 -18.20 -3.59 2.20
C GLN A 64 -17.09 -3.20 1.24
N ILE A 65 -16.62 -1.97 1.41
CA ILE A 65 -15.56 -1.36 0.63
C ILE A 65 -14.36 -1.14 1.56
N TYR A 66 -13.22 -1.68 1.23
CA TYR A 66 -11.96 -1.37 1.88
C TYR A 66 -11.44 -0.02 1.39
N VAL A 67 -11.03 0.81 2.32
CA VAL A 67 -10.46 2.13 2.02
C VAL A 67 -9.13 2.26 2.76
N GLU A 68 -8.07 2.48 2.04
CA GLU A 68 -6.78 2.85 2.60
C GLU A 68 -6.63 4.36 2.55
N VAL A 69 -6.18 4.96 3.64
CA VAL A 69 -5.95 6.40 3.75
C VAL A 69 -4.49 6.68 4.00
N VAL A 70 -3.97 7.68 3.28
CA VAL A 70 -2.63 8.23 3.49
C VAL A 70 -2.76 9.73 3.69
N ALA A 71 -2.31 10.22 4.84
CA ALA A 71 -2.32 11.62 5.18
C ALA A 71 -0.90 12.19 5.13
N PRO A 72 -0.69 13.36 4.49
CA PRO A 72 0.59 14.06 4.52
C PRO A 72 0.82 14.74 5.88
N LYS A 73 2.09 14.98 6.23
CA LYS A 73 2.46 15.82 7.39
C LYS A 73 1.95 17.26 7.28
N ASP A 74 1.88 17.75 6.06
CA ASP A 74 1.45 19.11 5.76
C ASP A 74 0.24 19.07 4.83
N VAL A 75 -0.94 19.12 5.43
CA VAL A 75 -2.21 19.15 4.70
C VAL A 75 -2.43 20.55 4.13
N ARG A 76 -2.22 20.71 2.83
CA ARG A 76 -2.33 21.99 2.12
C ARG A 76 -3.60 22.12 1.28
N ARG A 77 -4.35 21.04 1.14
CA ARG A 77 -5.54 21.01 0.26
C ARG A 77 -6.80 20.80 1.10
N PRO A 78 -7.85 21.60 0.86
CA PRO A 78 -9.07 21.57 1.69
C PRO A 78 -9.91 20.31 1.46
N TYR A 79 -9.75 19.65 0.31
CA TYR A 79 -10.51 18.45 -0.04
C TYR A 79 -9.56 17.27 -0.24
N PRO A 80 -9.92 16.09 0.27
CA PRO A 80 -9.17 14.86 0.00
C PRO A 80 -9.38 14.40 -1.45
N LEU A 81 -8.49 13.55 -1.92
CA LEU A 81 -8.64 12.83 -3.17
C LEU A 81 -9.08 11.39 -2.91
N VAL A 82 -10.03 10.92 -3.71
CA VAL A 82 -10.45 9.52 -3.72
C VAL A 82 -9.97 8.89 -5.02
N LEU A 83 -9.06 7.93 -4.92
CA LEU A 83 -8.51 7.18 -6.05
C LEU A 83 -9.25 5.86 -6.19
N ILE A 84 -9.98 5.72 -7.29
CA ILE A 84 -10.77 4.52 -7.61
C ILE A 84 -10.07 3.79 -8.76
N HIS A 85 -9.75 2.53 -8.55
CA HIS A 85 -9.07 1.71 -9.56
C HIS A 85 -10.00 1.33 -10.72
N GLY A 86 -9.40 0.96 -11.85
CA GLY A 86 -10.11 0.48 -13.03
C GLY A 86 -10.70 -0.93 -12.87
N ASN A 87 -11.39 -1.37 -13.93
CA ASN A 87 -11.97 -2.72 -13.95
C ASN A 87 -10.88 -3.78 -13.85
N ALA A 88 -11.15 -4.83 -13.05
CA ALA A 88 -10.24 -5.94 -12.75
C ALA A 88 -8.88 -5.53 -12.12
N GLN A 89 -8.81 -4.35 -11.55
CA GLN A 89 -7.63 -3.82 -10.89
C GLN A 89 -7.86 -3.65 -9.38
N THR A 90 -6.83 -3.19 -8.70
CA THR A 90 -6.85 -2.81 -7.28
C THR A 90 -6.11 -1.49 -7.09
N PRO A 91 -6.16 -0.86 -5.90
CA PRO A 91 -5.43 0.38 -5.63
C PRO A 91 -3.92 0.30 -5.82
N THR A 92 -3.34 -0.87 -5.98
CA THR A 92 -1.91 -1.02 -6.30
C THR A 92 -1.47 -0.22 -7.52
N ASN A 93 -2.41 0.07 -8.44
CA ASN A 93 -2.16 0.95 -9.59
C ASN A 93 -1.74 2.38 -9.22
N TRP A 94 -2.10 2.81 -8.01
CA TRP A 94 -1.81 4.15 -7.52
C TRP A 94 -0.56 4.21 -6.66
N MET A 95 -0.07 3.02 -6.19
CA MET A 95 1.02 2.93 -5.22
C MET A 95 2.40 2.95 -5.86
N GLY A 96 2.52 2.64 -7.14
CA GLY A 96 3.80 2.60 -7.83
C GLY A 96 3.67 2.35 -9.31
N ALA A 97 4.77 2.47 -10.03
CA ALA A 97 4.89 2.14 -11.43
C ALA A 97 5.74 0.86 -11.63
N PRO A 98 5.54 0.11 -12.75
CA PRO A 98 6.29 -1.10 -13.01
C PRO A 98 7.83 -0.92 -13.08
N ASP A 99 8.27 0.28 -13.39
CA ASP A 99 9.68 0.67 -13.43
C ASP A 99 10.25 1.08 -12.06
N GLY A 100 9.48 0.93 -10.99
CA GLY A 100 9.89 1.23 -9.61
C GLY A 100 9.76 2.70 -9.21
N ARG A 101 9.16 3.55 -10.04
CA ARG A 101 8.86 4.94 -9.65
C ARG A 101 7.68 5.01 -8.68
N LYS A 102 7.60 6.10 -7.93
CA LYS A 102 6.44 6.44 -7.08
C LYS A 102 5.16 6.48 -7.88
N GLY A 103 4.07 6.05 -7.24
CA GLY A 103 2.73 6.12 -7.82
C GLY A 103 2.07 7.48 -7.66
N TRP A 104 0.86 7.59 -8.21
CA TRP A 104 0.03 8.79 -8.09
C TRP A 104 -0.35 9.11 -6.65
N ALA A 105 -0.53 8.08 -5.80
CA ALA A 105 -0.85 8.29 -4.40
C ALA A 105 0.26 9.08 -3.69
N ASP A 106 1.52 8.67 -3.86
CA ASP A 106 2.67 9.38 -3.28
C ASP A 106 2.78 10.82 -3.81
N PHE A 107 2.59 11.00 -5.14
CA PHE A 107 2.61 12.32 -5.75
C PHE A 107 1.57 13.26 -5.11
N PHE A 108 0.34 12.82 -4.94
CA PHE A 108 -0.70 13.67 -4.35
C PHE A 108 -0.49 13.92 -2.87
N VAL A 109 0.04 12.95 -2.12
CA VAL A 109 0.43 13.15 -0.71
C VAL A 109 1.52 14.21 -0.61
N GLU A 110 2.54 14.19 -1.46
CA GLU A 110 3.58 15.21 -1.53
C GLU A 110 3.03 16.60 -1.90
N GLN A 111 1.92 16.67 -2.64
CA GLN A 111 1.20 17.91 -2.93
C GLN A 111 0.28 18.39 -1.79
N GLY A 112 0.24 17.67 -0.66
CA GLY A 112 -0.53 18.02 0.53
C GLY A 112 -1.98 17.58 0.50
N TYR A 113 -2.35 16.59 -0.31
CA TYR A 113 -3.68 15.98 -0.28
C TYR A 113 -3.71 14.81 0.71
N ILE A 114 -4.81 14.70 1.45
CA ILE A 114 -5.20 13.42 2.04
C ILE A 114 -5.72 12.54 0.90
N VAL A 115 -5.19 11.33 0.79
CA VAL A 115 -5.52 10.40 -0.29
C VAL A 115 -6.25 9.19 0.27
N TYR A 116 -7.41 8.90 -0.29
CA TYR A 116 -8.17 7.68 -0.04
C TYR A 116 -8.06 6.77 -1.26
N MET A 117 -7.58 5.56 -1.06
CA MET A 117 -7.50 4.53 -2.08
C MET A 117 -8.56 3.47 -1.81
N VAL A 118 -9.51 3.36 -2.74
CA VAL A 118 -10.73 2.55 -2.57
C VAL A 118 -10.60 1.24 -3.34
N GLU A 119 -10.89 0.14 -2.69
CA GLU A 119 -11.11 -1.16 -3.36
C GLU A 119 -12.61 -1.36 -3.54
N GLN A 120 -13.05 -1.39 -4.79
CA GLN A 120 -14.46 -1.64 -5.11
C GLN A 120 -14.92 -2.99 -4.53
N PRO A 121 -16.21 -3.17 -4.23
CA PRO A 121 -16.73 -4.44 -3.74
C PRO A 121 -16.28 -5.61 -4.61
N MET A 122 -15.97 -6.73 -3.99
CA MET A 122 -15.47 -7.96 -4.63
C MET A 122 -14.07 -7.84 -5.25
N ARG A 123 -13.29 -6.80 -4.88
CA ARG A 123 -11.91 -6.59 -5.31
C ARG A 123 -10.97 -6.56 -4.12
N GLY A 124 -9.77 -7.12 -4.31
CA GLY A 124 -8.69 -7.06 -3.35
C GLY A 124 -9.14 -7.43 -1.93
N ARG A 125 -9.03 -6.45 -1.01
CA ARG A 125 -9.39 -6.59 0.41
C ARG A 125 -10.87 -6.33 0.71
N SER A 126 -11.65 -5.87 -0.28
CA SER A 126 -13.12 -5.79 -0.18
C SER A 126 -13.70 -7.18 -0.35
N ALA A 127 -14.30 -7.71 0.71
CA ALA A 127 -14.72 -9.10 0.77
C ALA A 127 -15.67 -9.49 -0.38
N ARG A 128 -15.46 -10.69 -0.90
CA ARG A 128 -16.33 -11.32 -1.89
C ARG A 128 -17.22 -12.35 -1.21
N HIS A 129 -18.48 -12.30 -1.52
CA HIS A 129 -19.43 -13.35 -1.16
C HIS A 129 -19.68 -14.28 -2.36
N PRO A 130 -19.81 -15.61 -2.19
CA PRO A 130 -20.06 -16.54 -3.29
C PRO A 130 -21.32 -16.20 -4.12
N SER A 131 -22.35 -15.60 -3.52
CA SER A 131 -23.58 -15.20 -4.21
C SER A 131 -23.51 -13.84 -4.90
N ASP A 132 -22.38 -13.11 -4.82
CA ASP A 132 -22.25 -11.78 -5.44
C ASP A 132 -22.02 -11.84 -6.96
N GLY A 133 -22.13 -13.04 -7.54
CA GLY A 133 -21.92 -13.26 -8.96
C GLY A 133 -20.48 -13.55 -9.35
N ALA A 134 -20.23 -13.62 -10.64
CA ALA A 134 -18.91 -13.94 -11.17
C ALA A 134 -17.97 -12.74 -11.06
N THR A 135 -16.75 -12.98 -10.59
CA THR A 135 -15.65 -12.04 -10.79
C THR A 135 -15.33 -11.99 -12.28
N ARG A 136 -15.32 -10.81 -12.87
CA ARG A 136 -14.85 -10.67 -14.25
C ARG A 136 -13.37 -11.05 -14.29
N MET A 137 -13.06 -12.11 -15.02
CA MET A 137 -11.68 -12.52 -15.28
C MET A 137 -11.31 -12.09 -16.71
N PHE A 138 -10.06 -11.77 -16.91
CA PHE A 138 -9.50 -11.48 -18.23
C PHE A 138 -8.62 -12.65 -18.63
N ARG A 139 -8.72 -13.04 -19.87
CA ARG A 139 -7.78 -13.95 -20.51
C ARG A 139 -7.10 -13.23 -21.66
N VAL A 140 -5.84 -13.50 -21.87
CA VAL A 140 -5.14 -13.09 -23.09
C VAL A 140 -5.31 -14.21 -24.09
N ASP A 141 -5.86 -13.92 -25.26
CA ASP A 141 -5.97 -14.89 -26.36
C ASP A 141 -4.59 -15.15 -27.01
N ASP A 142 -4.53 -16.12 -27.91
CA ASP A 142 -3.29 -16.50 -28.60
C ASP A 142 -2.70 -15.38 -29.47
N ALA A 143 -3.48 -14.35 -29.75
CA ALA A 143 -3.05 -13.14 -30.47
C ALA A 143 -2.65 -11.99 -29.52
N GLY A 144 -2.58 -12.24 -28.20
CA GLY A 144 -2.24 -11.23 -27.20
C GLY A 144 -3.36 -10.23 -26.88
N ARG A 145 -4.60 -10.50 -27.30
CA ARG A 145 -5.74 -9.63 -27.03
C ARG A 145 -6.40 -10.03 -25.72
N LEU A 146 -6.85 -9.04 -24.97
CA LEU A 146 -7.62 -9.25 -23.74
C LEU A 146 -9.05 -9.65 -24.06
N GLU A 147 -9.41 -10.85 -23.66
CA GLU A 147 -10.80 -11.30 -23.68
C GLU A 147 -11.41 -11.21 -22.29
N HIS A 148 -12.64 -10.68 -22.22
CA HIS A 148 -13.46 -10.74 -21.03
C HIS A 148 -14.00 -12.16 -20.85
N LEU A 149 -13.48 -12.87 -19.86
CA LEU A 149 -14.11 -14.11 -19.40
C LEU A 149 -15.23 -13.76 -18.43
N HIS A 150 -16.47 -13.86 -18.89
CA HIS A 150 -17.60 -13.96 -18.00
C HIS A 150 -17.60 -15.38 -17.40
N VAL A 151 -17.07 -15.52 -16.20
CA VAL A 151 -17.32 -16.74 -15.41
C VAL A 151 -18.72 -16.60 -14.84
N GLN A 152 -19.72 -17.20 -15.49
CA GLN A 152 -21.06 -17.23 -14.95
C GLN A 152 -21.11 -18.16 -13.72
N PRO A 153 -21.84 -17.79 -12.67
CA PRO A 153 -22.23 -18.76 -11.66
C PRO A 153 -23.09 -19.81 -12.34
N ALA A 154 -22.93 -21.08 -11.97
CA ALA A 154 -23.73 -22.17 -12.50
C ALA A 154 -25.21 -21.83 -12.32
N GLY A 155 -25.94 -21.55 -13.43
CA GLY A 155 -27.38 -21.29 -13.45
C GLY A 155 -27.86 -19.91 -13.92
N GLY A 156 -26.99 -19.01 -14.34
CA GLY A 156 -27.37 -17.64 -14.81
C GLY A 156 -27.37 -17.54 -16.35
N VAL A 157 -28.43 -16.99 -16.91
CA VAL A 157 -28.52 -16.63 -18.35
C VAL A 157 -27.79 -15.31 -18.56
N GLY A 158 -26.77 -15.28 -19.41
CA GLY A 158 -25.97 -14.10 -19.68
C GLY A 158 -26.60 -13.16 -20.68
N ASP A 159 -26.57 -11.87 -20.36
CA ASP A 159 -26.79 -10.79 -21.30
C ASP A 159 -25.42 -10.27 -21.79
N GLY A 160 -25.24 -10.34 -23.11
CA GLY A 160 -23.95 -10.09 -23.76
C GLY A 160 -23.76 -8.63 -24.19
N THR A 161 -23.53 -7.70 -23.27
CA THR A 161 -23.10 -6.35 -23.64
C THR A 161 -21.58 -6.20 -23.51
N HIS A 162 -20.90 -6.14 -24.66
CA HIS A 162 -19.47 -5.85 -24.74
C HIS A 162 -19.25 -4.33 -24.64
N SER A 163 -18.55 -3.90 -23.62
CA SER A 163 -17.93 -2.57 -23.59
C SER A 163 -16.44 -2.69 -23.94
N PRO A 164 -15.94 -2.02 -24.98
CA PRO A 164 -14.53 -1.99 -25.26
C PRO A 164 -13.82 -1.16 -24.19
N ILE A 165 -12.91 -1.79 -23.46
CA ILE A 165 -12.06 -1.08 -22.51
C ILE A 165 -10.83 -0.61 -23.24
N GLY A 166 -10.68 0.72 -23.36
CA GLY A 166 -9.47 1.33 -23.85
C GLY A 166 -8.32 1.10 -22.88
N PHE A 167 -7.24 0.50 -23.36
CA PHE A 167 -5.97 0.41 -22.64
C PHE A 167 -5.28 1.76 -22.68
N TRP A 168 -4.84 2.25 -21.53
CA TRP A 168 -3.88 3.35 -21.47
C TRP A 168 -2.49 2.78 -21.73
N ASP A 169 -1.93 3.16 -22.86
CA ASP A 169 -0.53 2.88 -23.19
C ASP A 169 0.36 3.87 -22.41
N TRP A 170 1.11 3.36 -21.44
CA TRP A 170 2.03 4.13 -20.61
C TRP A 170 3.42 4.31 -21.23
N SER A 171 3.60 3.92 -22.51
CA SER A 171 4.90 4.02 -23.20
C SER A 171 5.21 5.41 -23.78
N ARG A 172 4.40 6.45 -23.50
CA ARG A 172 4.64 7.82 -23.96
C ARG A 172 4.90 8.78 -22.81
#